data_cf5ffd9f19e3b50164cba629b50f3af8
#
_entry.id   cf5ffd9f19e3b50164cba629b50f3af8
#
_cell.length_a   1.000
_cell.length_b   1.000
_cell.length_c   1.000
_cell.angle_alpha   90.00
_cell.angle_beta   90.00
_cell.angle_gamma   90.00
#
_symmetry.space_group_name_H-M   'P 1'
#
loop_
_entity.id
_entity.type
_entity.pdbx_description
1 polymer ?
#
loop_
_entity_poly.entity_id
_entity_poly.type
_entity_poly.pdbx_seq_one_letter_code
_entity_poly.pdbx_strand_id
1 'polypeptide(L)'
;MKQRQLALKILGEVEEGSFLNLALKKQLKGLSEQDRRFVAALLYTTLENKGRIDYVIDSFTSGKRIHKLVRNVLRLGVCQLMFFETVPESAAVNESVKLVEKSPKRQLKGFVNAVLRNIAQNLGKIEYPSQEAEPAKYLSIMYSYPLWLAERYLGAYGFDFAEAMLSYHKKAADTCVRVNRLKTTRQELLAKLEGRGYQFHEGEYIPDCFYIRNIVGVDELDLFQKGLLAVQGEASMIVAEAAQVRPGQAVLDACAAPGGKSAYLAQFAPGRLVCMELHEHRALLMQENLSRLGVEAECRVWDASKILEEQIEAFDRVLIDAPCSALGLLYRKPDIKYTKHPEEIQMLAETQRAILSACAQYVKPGGRLIYSTCTISQEENDQNIDWFLEHNRQFFQVNLAAVLPERLMSRAREGRLQLFPHLDGIDGFFLAVLEREKR
;
A
#
# COMPACT_ATOMS: atom_id res chain seq x y z
N MET A 1 25.23 11.00 13.41
CA MET A 1 25.50 9.75 14.18
C MET A 1 24.23 9.17 14.82
N LYS A 2 23.53 9.89 15.73
CA LYS A 2 22.29 9.38 16.38
C LYS A 2 21.23 8.92 15.38
N GLN A 3 21.02 9.70 14.31
CA GLN A 3 20.02 9.40 13.25
C GLN A 3 20.32 8.09 12.53
N ARG A 4 21.58 7.81 12.19
CA ARG A 4 22.00 6.57 11.52
C ARG A 4 21.93 5.35 12.45
N GLN A 5 22.19 5.54 13.77
CA GLN A 5 21.96 4.49 14.75
C GLN A 5 20.49 4.10 14.86
N LEU A 6 19.62 5.11 14.86
CA LEU A 6 18.16 4.89 14.84
C LEU A 6 17.73 4.19 13.57
N ALA A 7 18.21 4.63 12.41
CA ALA A 7 17.92 3.97 11.14
C ALA A 7 18.37 2.50 11.13
N LEU A 8 19.56 2.18 11.66
CA LEU A 8 20.06 0.80 11.78
C LEU A 8 19.14 -0.05 12.66
N LYS A 9 18.68 0.51 13.79
CA LYS A 9 17.76 -0.19 14.70
C LYS A 9 16.42 -0.47 14.01
N ILE A 10 15.81 0.54 13.38
CA ILE A 10 14.53 0.39 12.67
C ILE A 10 14.66 -0.61 11.51
N LEU A 11 15.74 -0.55 10.73
CA LEU A 11 15.99 -1.50 9.64
C LEU A 11 16.07 -2.95 10.17
N GLY A 12 16.69 -3.16 11.34
CA GLY A 12 16.71 -4.45 12.01
C GLY A 12 15.31 -4.95 12.39
N GLU A 13 14.48 -4.08 12.97
CA GLU A 13 13.09 -4.41 13.34
C GLU A 13 12.23 -4.75 12.12
N VAL A 14 12.42 -4.04 11.00
CA VAL A 14 11.71 -4.32 9.73
C VAL A 14 12.12 -5.69 9.17
N GLU A 15 13.39 -6.07 9.25
CA GLU A 15 13.84 -7.40 8.83
C GLU A 15 13.35 -8.54 9.75
N GLU A 16 12.92 -8.22 10.95
CA GLU A 16 12.28 -9.14 11.89
C GLU A 16 10.75 -9.17 11.75
N GLY A 17 10.20 -8.48 10.74
CA GLY A 17 8.78 -8.52 10.39
C GLY A 17 7.94 -7.31 10.82
N SER A 18 8.56 -6.28 11.40
CA SER A 18 7.84 -5.04 11.70
C SER A 18 7.55 -4.23 10.43
N PHE A 19 6.38 -3.61 10.35
CA PHE A 19 6.09 -2.68 9.26
C PHE A 19 6.86 -1.36 9.46
N LEU A 20 7.48 -0.87 8.38
CA LEU A 20 8.31 0.34 8.40
C LEU A 20 7.56 1.56 8.94
N ASN A 21 6.35 1.80 8.48
CA ASN A 21 5.53 2.94 8.91
C ASN A 21 5.21 2.92 10.41
N LEU A 22 4.95 1.74 10.99
CA LEU A 22 4.69 1.58 12.42
C LEU A 22 5.97 1.79 13.25
N ALA A 23 7.10 1.25 12.78
CA ALA A 23 8.39 1.43 13.43
C ALA A 23 8.83 2.90 13.42
N LEU A 24 8.65 3.61 12.29
CA LEU A 24 8.91 5.04 12.17
C LEU A 24 8.02 5.84 13.13
N LYS A 25 6.70 5.61 13.11
CA LYS A 25 5.76 6.30 14.01
C LYS A 25 6.15 6.17 15.48
N LYS A 26 6.58 4.99 15.89
CA LYS A 26 6.98 4.72 17.28
C LYS A 26 8.29 5.40 17.65
N GLN A 27 9.29 5.39 16.77
CA GLN A 27 10.67 5.74 17.11
C GLN A 27 11.09 7.16 16.73
N LEU A 28 10.34 7.86 15.86
CA LEU A 28 10.66 9.24 15.47
C LEU A 28 10.08 10.28 16.43
N LYS A 29 9.28 9.90 17.42
CA LYS A 29 8.72 10.84 18.42
C LYS A 29 9.84 11.58 19.16
N GLY A 30 9.69 12.90 19.28
CA GLY A 30 10.64 13.77 19.99
C GLY A 30 11.89 14.17 19.20
N LEU A 31 12.04 13.73 17.95
CA LEU A 31 13.11 14.22 17.09
C LEU A 31 12.71 15.54 16.40
N SER A 32 13.75 16.33 16.00
CA SER A 32 13.54 17.47 15.12
C SER A 32 12.96 17.05 13.78
N GLU A 33 12.25 17.93 13.09
CA GLU A 33 11.68 17.64 11.78
C GLU A 33 12.74 17.23 10.75
N GLN A 34 13.89 17.89 10.76
CA GLN A 34 15.02 17.56 9.91
C GLN A 34 15.55 16.15 10.16
N ASP A 35 15.68 15.75 11.43
CA ASP A 35 16.14 14.39 11.80
C ASP A 35 15.13 13.33 11.40
N ARG A 36 13.83 13.60 11.62
CA ARG A 36 12.75 12.69 11.18
C ARG A 36 12.80 12.48 9.67
N ARG A 37 12.91 13.56 8.89
CA ARG A 37 13.01 13.50 7.42
C ARG A 37 14.22 12.70 6.97
N PHE A 38 15.39 12.95 7.57
CA PHE A 38 16.60 12.22 7.19
C PHE A 38 16.50 10.71 7.49
N VAL A 39 16.03 10.33 8.69
CA VAL A 39 15.89 8.91 9.06
C VAL A 39 14.87 8.21 8.16
N ALA A 40 13.73 8.83 7.92
CA ALA A 40 12.71 8.30 7.03
C ALA A 40 13.23 8.14 5.60
N ALA A 41 13.85 9.19 5.03
CA ALA A 41 14.43 9.13 3.69
C ALA A 41 15.47 8.00 3.57
N LEU A 42 16.39 7.90 4.53
CA LEU A 42 17.42 6.86 4.52
C LEU A 42 16.82 5.44 4.54
N LEU A 43 15.79 5.22 5.35
CA LEU A 43 15.14 3.91 5.46
C LEU A 43 14.30 3.57 4.22
N TYR A 44 13.47 4.50 3.75
CA TYR A 44 12.67 4.27 2.54
C TYR A 44 13.58 4.00 1.34
N THR A 45 14.59 4.85 1.09
CA THR A 45 15.53 4.67 -0.03
C THR A 45 16.30 3.36 0.09
N THR A 46 16.71 2.96 1.30
CA THR A 46 17.40 1.68 1.52
C THR A 46 16.51 0.49 1.18
N LEU A 47 15.24 0.50 1.62
CA LEU A 47 14.30 -0.60 1.36
C LEU A 47 13.81 -0.62 -0.09
N GLU A 48 13.56 0.53 -0.68
CA GLU A 48 13.20 0.66 -2.10
C GLU A 48 14.27 0.06 -3.00
N ASN A 49 15.55 0.27 -2.66
CA ASN A 49 16.70 -0.15 -3.45
C ASN A 49 17.47 -1.33 -2.84
N LYS A 50 16.86 -2.08 -1.92
CA LYS A 50 17.53 -3.14 -1.15
C LYS A 50 18.18 -4.19 -2.05
N GLY A 51 17.50 -4.66 -3.10
CA GLY A 51 18.02 -5.65 -4.02
C GLY A 51 19.25 -5.17 -4.78
N ARG A 52 19.21 -3.94 -5.30
CA ARG A 52 20.34 -3.31 -6.01
C ARG A 52 21.51 -3.02 -5.07
N ILE A 53 21.24 -2.56 -3.84
CA ILE A 53 22.24 -2.34 -2.80
C ILE A 53 22.91 -3.66 -2.42
N ASP A 54 22.14 -4.72 -2.20
CA ASP A 54 22.68 -6.04 -1.88
C ASP A 54 23.52 -6.61 -3.02
N TYR A 55 23.09 -6.46 -4.28
CA TYR A 55 23.88 -6.83 -5.46
C TYR A 55 25.23 -6.14 -5.48
N VAL A 56 25.26 -4.81 -5.22
CA VAL A 56 26.52 -4.05 -5.11
C VAL A 56 27.40 -4.59 -3.98
N ILE A 57 26.86 -4.81 -2.78
CA ILE A 57 27.61 -5.36 -1.67
C ILE A 57 28.21 -6.73 -2.04
N ASP A 58 27.41 -7.62 -2.62
CA ASP A 58 27.84 -8.98 -2.96
C ASP A 58 28.90 -9.01 -4.06
N SER A 59 28.88 -8.08 -5.02
CA SER A 59 29.93 -7.92 -6.04
C SER A 59 31.30 -7.58 -5.44
N PHE A 60 31.34 -6.85 -4.32
CA PHE A 60 32.59 -6.49 -3.62
C PHE A 60 32.96 -7.39 -2.43
N THR A 61 32.13 -8.37 -2.12
CA THR A 61 32.36 -9.30 -0.99
C THR A 61 32.44 -10.75 -1.42
N SER A 62 32.47 -11.00 -2.75
CA SER A 62 32.51 -12.36 -3.36
C SER A 62 31.42 -13.29 -2.82
N GLY A 63 30.22 -12.78 -2.57
CA GLY A 63 29.06 -13.54 -2.08
C GLY A 63 29.23 -14.14 -0.68
N LYS A 64 30.25 -13.76 0.09
CA LYS A 64 30.48 -14.29 1.44
C LYS A 64 29.31 -13.96 2.38
N ARG A 65 28.97 -14.93 3.24
CA ARG A 65 27.94 -14.74 4.26
C ARG A 65 28.36 -13.66 5.26
N ILE A 66 27.65 -12.54 5.26
CA ILE A 66 27.87 -11.40 6.14
C ILE A 66 26.85 -11.45 7.30
N HIS A 67 27.29 -11.16 8.53
CA HIS A 67 26.42 -11.06 9.69
C HIS A 67 25.32 -10.00 9.46
N LYS A 68 24.05 -10.27 9.79
CA LYS A 68 22.88 -9.40 9.53
C LYS A 68 23.12 -7.94 9.90
N LEU A 69 23.59 -7.66 11.12
CA LEU A 69 23.87 -6.29 11.57
C LEU A 69 24.89 -5.59 10.66
N VAL A 70 25.96 -6.28 10.27
CA VAL A 70 27.01 -5.70 9.41
C VAL A 70 26.47 -5.48 7.99
N ARG A 71 25.66 -6.39 7.46
CA ARG A 71 24.98 -6.20 6.17
C ARG A 71 24.07 -4.97 6.21
N ASN A 72 23.32 -4.76 7.28
CA ASN A 72 22.48 -3.56 7.42
C ASN A 72 23.28 -2.26 7.51
N VAL A 73 24.44 -2.30 8.19
CA VAL A 73 25.35 -1.15 8.16
C VAL A 73 25.89 -0.88 6.76
N LEU A 74 26.29 -1.94 6.03
CA LEU A 74 26.73 -1.81 4.63
C LEU A 74 25.58 -1.28 3.74
N ARG A 75 24.37 -1.78 3.89
CA ARG A 75 23.18 -1.28 3.15
C ARG A 75 22.97 0.22 3.36
N LEU A 76 22.99 0.68 4.62
CA LEU A 76 22.87 2.12 4.92
C LEU A 76 24.05 2.94 4.37
N GLY A 77 25.26 2.38 4.38
CA GLY A 77 26.43 3.01 3.79
C GLY A 77 26.33 3.14 2.28
N VAL A 78 26.06 2.02 1.60
CA VAL A 78 25.91 1.96 0.13
C VAL A 78 24.73 2.80 -0.34
N CYS A 79 23.61 2.78 0.37
CA CYS A 79 22.47 3.65 0.09
C CYS A 79 22.87 5.13 0.05
N GLN A 80 23.67 5.59 1.03
CA GLN A 80 24.15 6.97 1.05
C GLN A 80 25.13 7.26 -0.08
N LEU A 81 26.02 6.31 -0.43
CA LEU A 81 26.95 6.46 -1.54
C LEU A 81 26.26 6.55 -2.91
N MET A 82 25.14 5.81 -3.09
CA MET A 82 24.47 5.72 -4.38
C MET A 82 23.37 6.76 -4.58
N PHE A 83 22.67 7.18 -3.52
CA PHE A 83 21.40 7.90 -3.64
C PHE A 83 21.35 9.23 -2.85
N PHE A 84 22.38 9.58 -2.10
CA PHE A 84 22.38 10.81 -1.28
C PHE A 84 23.48 11.76 -1.72
N GLU A 85 23.25 12.53 -2.76
CA GLU A 85 24.22 13.49 -3.33
C GLU A 85 24.73 14.52 -2.29
N THR A 86 23.89 14.86 -1.30
CA THR A 86 24.25 15.83 -0.25
C THR A 86 25.11 15.23 0.86
N VAL A 87 25.33 13.91 0.87
CA VAL A 87 26.17 13.23 1.85
C VAL A 87 27.54 12.95 1.22
N PRO A 88 28.64 13.59 1.71
CA PRO A 88 29.97 13.28 1.21
C PRO A 88 30.32 11.80 1.39
N GLU A 89 31.00 11.19 0.42
CA GLU A 89 31.39 9.76 0.46
C GLU A 89 32.17 9.43 1.73
N SER A 90 33.11 10.30 2.12
CA SER A 90 33.89 10.12 3.36
C SER A 90 33.01 10.09 4.61
N ALA A 91 31.93 10.89 4.63
CA ALA A 91 30.98 10.89 5.74
C ALA A 91 30.14 9.60 5.76
N ALA A 92 29.66 9.12 4.60
CA ALA A 92 28.95 7.85 4.49
C ALA A 92 29.78 6.67 5.02
N VAL A 93 31.05 6.58 4.60
CA VAL A 93 31.99 5.55 5.04
C VAL A 93 32.27 5.67 6.53
N ASN A 94 32.73 6.85 7.00
CA ASN A 94 33.15 7.03 8.39
C ASN A 94 32.01 6.80 9.39
N GLU A 95 30.81 7.29 9.10
CA GLU A 95 29.65 7.08 9.99
C GLU A 95 29.22 5.59 10.02
N SER A 96 29.32 4.87 8.90
CA SER A 96 29.04 3.42 8.87
C SER A 96 30.06 2.62 9.69
N VAL A 97 31.34 2.97 9.61
CA VAL A 97 32.40 2.38 10.44
C VAL A 97 32.13 2.61 11.93
N LYS A 98 31.75 3.84 12.32
CA LYS A 98 31.38 4.18 13.71
C LYS A 98 30.16 3.39 14.20
N LEU A 99 29.19 3.05 13.31
CA LEU A 99 28.05 2.20 13.69
C LEU A 99 28.50 0.81 14.10
N VAL A 100 29.42 0.18 13.33
CA VAL A 100 29.96 -1.13 13.68
C VAL A 100 30.85 -1.06 14.91
N GLU A 101 31.67 -0.02 15.04
CA GLU A 101 32.55 0.16 16.20
C GLU A 101 31.79 0.21 17.53
N LYS A 102 30.57 0.78 17.53
CA LYS A 102 29.68 0.83 18.69
C LYS A 102 28.75 -0.38 18.84
N SER A 103 28.94 -1.40 18.02
CA SER A 103 28.13 -2.62 18.03
C SER A 103 28.86 -3.82 18.63
N PRO A 104 28.18 -4.93 18.95
CA PRO A 104 28.80 -6.17 19.35
C PRO A 104 29.77 -6.77 18.31
N LYS A 105 29.78 -6.23 17.08
CA LYS A 105 30.62 -6.67 15.95
C LYS A 105 31.77 -5.70 15.64
N ARG A 106 32.24 -4.95 16.64
CA ARG A 106 33.29 -3.94 16.51
C ARG A 106 34.56 -4.41 15.80
N GLN A 107 34.90 -5.71 15.92
CA GLN A 107 36.05 -6.33 15.26
C GLN A 107 35.93 -6.29 13.72
N LEU A 108 34.72 -6.11 13.15
CA LEU A 108 34.47 -6.04 11.71
C LEU A 108 34.55 -4.61 11.14
N LYS A 109 34.96 -3.61 11.95
CA LYS A 109 35.07 -2.22 11.47
C LYS A 109 36.04 -2.06 10.29
N GLY A 110 37.14 -2.78 10.29
CA GLY A 110 38.12 -2.78 9.19
C GLY A 110 37.52 -3.35 7.90
N PHE A 111 36.73 -4.44 8.00
CA PHE A 111 36.02 -5.01 6.87
C PHE A 111 35.01 -4.03 6.29
N VAL A 112 34.16 -3.40 7.12
CA VAL A 112 33.19 -2.40 6.64
C VAL A 112 33.85 -1.22 5.96
N ASN A 113 34.97 -0.72 6.54
CA ASN A 113 35.73 0.38 5.95
C ASN A 113 36.30 0.00 4.57
N ALA A 114 36.91 -1.18 4.45
CA ALA A 114 37.49 -1.67 3.21
C ALA A 114 36.41 -1.85 2.11
N VAL A 115 35.29 -2.50 2.45
CA VAL A 115 34.19 -2.73 1.50
C VAL A 115 33.59 -1.41 1.01
N LEU A 116 33.22 -0.49 1.91
CA LEU A 116 32.58 0.76 1.51
C LEU A 116 33.53 1.68 0.73
N ARG A 117 34.83 1.73 1.06
CA ARG A 117 35.81 2.50 0.26
C ARG A 117 35.98 1.92 -1.14
N ASN A 118 36.07 0.59 -1.25
CA ASN A 118 36.18 -0.08 -2.54
C ASN A 118 34.94 0.15 -3.39
N ILE A 119 33.74 0.08 -2.80
CA ILE A 119 32.48 0.42 -3.50
C ILE A 119 32.52 1.89 -3.97
N ALA A 120 32.83 2.85 -3.09
CA ALA A 120 32.86 4.27 -3.45
C ALA A 120 33.79 4.55 -4.66
N GLN A 121 34.96 3.93 -4.71
CA GLN A 121 35.92 4.10 -5.79
C GLN A 121 35.54 3.42 -7.11
N ASN A 122 34.62 2.44 -7.08
CA ASN A 122 34.31 1.61 -8.24
C ASN A 122 32.80 1.55 -8.57
N LEU A 123 31.96 2.45 -8.04
CA LEU A 123 30.52 2.48 -8.32
C LEU A 123 30.20 2.49 -9.82
N GLY A 124 30.96 3.26 -10.61
CA GLY A 124 30.77 3.35 -12.07
C GLY A 124 31.25 2.13 -12.87
N LYS A 125 31.88 1.13 -12.22
CA LYS A 125 32.41 -0.08 -12.88
C LYS A 125 31.60 -1.35 -12.56
N ILE A 126 30.46 -1.20 -11.90
CA ILE A 126 29.61 -2.33 -11.55
C ILE A 126 28.90 -2.81 -12.82
N GLU A 127 29.12 -4.06 -13.16
CA GLU A 127 28.41 -4.72 -14.25
C GLU A 127 27.09 -5.28 -13.74
N TYR A 128 25.99 -4.79 -14.31
CA TYR A 128 24.64 -5.31 -14.03
C TYR A 128 24.25 -6.35 -15.08
N PRO A 129 23.28 -7.26 -14.80
CA PRO A 129 22.77 -8.19 -15.81
C PRO A 129 22.30 -7.46 -17.07
N SER A 130 22.49 -8.08 -18.24
CA SER A 130 22.01 -7.53 -19.50
C SER A 130 20.50 -7.61 -19.60
N GLN A 131 19.87 -6.54 -20.04
CA GLN A 131 18.44 -6.50 -20.32
C GLN A 131 18.02 -7.54 -21.37
N GLU A 132 18.85 -7.75 -22.40
CA GLU A 132 18.54 -8.67 -23.50
C GLU A 132 18.78 -10.13 -23.12
N ALA A 133 19.87 -10.42 -22.37
CA ALA A 133 20.25 -11.78 -22.02
C ALA A 133 19.51 -12.31 -20.79
N GLU A 134 19.28 -11.47 -19.79
CA GLU A 134 18.69 -11.85 -18.51
C GLU A 134 17.60 -10.83 -18.07
N PRO A 135 16.52 -10.61 -18.85
CA PRO A 135 15.56 -9.50 -18.60
C PRO A 135 14.91 -9.54 -17.22
N ALA A 136 14.51 -10.69 -16.72
CA ALA A 136 13.91 -10.81 -15.38
C ALA A 136 14.89 -10.47 -14.26
N LYS A 137 16.15 -10.89 -14.38
CA LYS A 137 17.19 -10.60 -13.42
C LYS A 137 17.62 -9.15 -13.48
N TYR A 138 17.69 -8.57 -14.68
CA TYR A 138 17.87 -7.13 -14.87
C TYR A 138 16.79 -6.34 -14.12
N LEU A 139 15.51 -6.60 -14.38
CA LEU A 139 14.39 -5.95 -13.72
C LEU A 139 14.44 -6.13 -12.19
N SER A 140 14.71 -7.34 -11.72
CA SER A 140 14.81 -7.68 -10.30
C SER A 140 15.86 -6.83 -9.58
N ILE A 141 17.06 -6.72 -10.16
CA ILE A 141 18.19 -6.01 -9.54
C ILE A 141 18.02 -4.50 -9.69
N MET A 142 17.74 -4.02 -10.91
CA MET A 142 17.68 -2.58 -11.19
C MET A 142 16.59 -1.88 -10.40
N TYR A 143 15.43 -2.52 -10.24
CA TYR A 143 14.25 -1.96 -9.54
C TYR A 143 14.01 -2.56 -8.16
N SER A 144 14.92 -3.45 -7.71
CA SER A 144 14.88 -4.04 -6.37
C SER A 144 13.55 -4.75 -6.05
N TYR A 145 13.16 -5.67 -6.92
CA TYR A 145 12.06 -6.59 -6.69
C TYR A 145 12.57 -8.03 -6.59
N PRO A 146 11.92 -8.92 -5.81
CA PRO A 146 12.23 -10.34 -5.84
C PRO A 146 12.18 -10.90 -7.28
N LEU A 147 13.08 -11.82 -7.61
CA LEU A 147 13.19 -12.37 -8.98
C LEU A 147 11.86 -12.97 -9.45
N TRP A 148 11.20 -13.78 -8.60
CA TRP A 148 9.91 -14.39 -8.91
C TRP A 148 8.83 -13.37 -9.31
N LEU A 149 8.87 -12.16 -8.73
CA LEU A 149 7.91 -11.10 -9.02
C LEU A 149 8.24 -10.40 -10.35
N ALA A 150 9.53 -10.20 -10.63
CA ALA A 150 10.00 -9.70 -11.94
C ALA A 150 9.67 -10.68 -13.07
N GLU A 151 9.89 -11.98 -12.87
CA GLU A 151 9.51 -13.05 -13.80
C GLU A 151 8.00 -13.06 -14.06
N ARG A 152 7.21 -12.94 -12.99
CA ARG A 152 5.75 -12.90 -13.07
C ARG A 152 5.25 -11.72 -13.90
N TYR A 153 5.74 -10.52 -13.67
CA TYR A 153 5.30 -9.34 -14.41
C TYR A 153 5.81 -9.34 -15.85
N LEU A 154 7.03 -9.80 -16.06
CA LEU A 154 7.57 -10.00 -17.40
C LEU A 154 6.71 -10.98 -18.22
N GLY A 155 6.32 -12.11 -17.62
CA GLY A 155 5.48 -13.11 -18.28
C GLY A 155 4.04 -12.65 -18.53
N ALA A 156 3.46 -11.85 -17.61
CA ALA A 156 2.07 -11.39 -17.72
C ALA A 156 1.90 -10.19 -18.66
N TYR A 157 2.87 -9.27 -18.72
CA TYR A 157 2.71 -7.98 -19.38
C TYR A 157 3.77 -7.65 -20.43
N GLY A 158 4.83 -8.44 -20.55
CA GLY A 158 5.99 -8.15 -21.40
C GLY A 158 6.96 -7.16 -20.76
N PHE A 159 8.13 -6.95 -21.44
CA PHE A 159 9.24 -6.21 -20.84
C PHE A 159 8.92 -4.73 -20.59
N ASP A 160 8.45 -4.01 -21.62
CA ASP A 160 8.25 -2.55 -21.54
C ASP A 160 7.24 -2.17 -20.46
N PHE A 161 6.15 -2.93 -20.36
CA PHE A 161 5.14 -2.70 -19.31
C PHE A 161 5.68 -3.03 -17.92
N ALA A 162 6.37 -4.16 -17.77
CA ALA A 162 6.96 -4.59 -16.50
C ALA A 162 8.01 -3.57 -16.04
N GLU A 163 8.87 -3.10 -16.95
CA GLU A 163 9.87 -2.09 -16.64
C GLU A 163 9.22 -0.77 -16.19
N ALA A 164 8.26 -0.25 -16.95
CA ALA A 164 7.53 0.97 -16.60
C ALA A 164 6.87 0.87 -15.23
N MET A 165 6.28 -0.29 -14.90
CA MET A 165 5.62 -0.53 -13.62
C MET A 165 6.63 -0.65 -12.48
N LEU A 166 7.73 -1.40 -12.65
CA LEU A 166 8.74 -1.62 -11.61
C LEU A 166 9.61 -0.38 -11.36
N SER A 167 9.83 0.43 -12.38
CA SER A 167 10.54 1.71 -12.28
C SER A 167 9.71 2.84 -11.69
N TYR A 168 8.39 2.65 -11.57
CA TYR A 168 7.52 3.70 -11.08
C TYR A 168 7.80 4.04 -9.62
N HIS A 169 8.19 5.28 -9.39
CA HIS A 169 8.39 5.86 -8.08
C HIS A 169 7.56 7.13 -7.96
N LYS A 170 6.65 7.18 -6.98
CA LYS A 170 5.93 8.42 -6.71
C LYS A 170 6.90 9.42 -6.07
N LYS A 171 7.20 10.51 -6.78
CA LYS A 171 8.01 11.62 -6.23
C LYS A 171 7.24 12.25 -5.07
N ALA A 172 7.87 12.31 -3.91
CA ALA A 172 7.38 12.87 -2.65
C ALA A 172 6.28 12.07 -1.94
N ALA A 173 6.45 11.98 -0.62
CA ALA A 173 5.49 11.33 0.28
C ALA A 173 4.30 12.26 0.56
N ASP A 174 3.48 12.54 -0.47
CA ASP A 174 2.26 13.28 -0.28
C ASP A 174 1.22 12.38 0.39
N THR A 175 0.60 12.88 1.45
CA THR A 175 -0.42 12.13 2.17
C THR A 175 -1.78 12.35 1.51
N CYS A 176 -2.34 11.28 0.97
CA CYS A 176 -3.68 11.30 0.40
C CYS A 176 -4.73 11.38 1.50
N VAL A 177 -5.57 12.39 1.44
CA VAL A 177 -6.67 12.64 2.40
C VAL A 177 -7.98 12.85 1.68
N ARG A 178 -9.06 12.52 2.35
CA ARG A 178 -10.43 12.73 1.91
C ARG A 178 -11.16 13.69 2.84
N VAL A 179 -11.94 14.60 2.25
CA VAL A 179 -12.89 15.43 2.98
C VAL A 179 -13.93 14.56 3.68
N ASN A 180 -14.22 14.82 4.93
CA ASN A 180 -15.35 14.19 5.62
C ASN A 180 -16.60 15.07 5.52
N ARG A 181 -17.46 14.79 4.55
CA ARG A 181 -18.71 15.56 4.30
C ARG A 181 -19.71 15.49 5.44
N LEU A 182 -19.58 14.55 6.38
CA LEU A 182 -20.44 14.50 7.57
C LEU A 182 -20.13 15.63 8.56
N LYS A 183 -18.94 16.24 8.47
CA LYS A 183 -18.46 17.22 9.46
C LYS A 183 -18.01 18.56 8.85
N THR A 184 -17.74 18.62 7.56
CA THR A 184 -17.24 19.83 6.90
C THR A 184 -17.52 19.79 5.40
N THR A 185 -17.43 20.93 4.75
CA THR A 185 -17.44 21.02 3.31
C THR A 185 -16.03 21.04 2.74
N ARG A 186 -15.91 20.74 1.44
CA ARG A 186 -14.65 20.85 0.72
C ARG A 186 -14.03 22.24 0.87
N GLN A 187 -14.82 23.29 0.67
CA GLN A 187 -14.37 24.68 0.73
C GLN A 187 -13.85 25.06 2.11
N GLU A 188 -14.56 24.69 3.16
CA GLU A 188 -14.13 24.93 4.55
C GLU A 188 -12.84 24.22 4.91
N LEU A 189 -12.66 22.96 4.46
CA LEU A 189 -11.43 22.22 4.72
C LEU A 189 -10.24 22.86 3.99
N LEU A 190 -10.40 23.26 2.73
CA LEU A 190 -9.34 23.94 1.98
C LEU A 190 -8.93 25.26 2.64
N ALA A 191 -9.88 26.09 3.00
CA ALA A 191 -9.59 27.35 3.72
C ALA A 191 -8.84 27.11 5.03
N LYS A 192 -9.16 26.01 5.75
CA LYS A 192 -8.45 25.63 6.97
C LYS A 192 -7.03 25.14 6.72
N LEU A 193 -6.79 24.44 5.61
CA LEU A 193 -5.45 23.99 5.20
C LEU A 193 -4.57 25.17 4.78
N GLU A 194 -5.10 26.05 3.93
CA GLU A 194 -4.43 27.27 3.48
C GLU A 194 -4.08 28.20 4.65
N GLY A 195 -5.05 28.47 5.55
CA GLY A 195 -4.86 29.30 6.73
C GLY A 195 -3.78 28.78 7.70
N ARG A 196 -3.40 27.49 7.59
CA ARG A 196 -2.30 26.89 8.33
C ARG A 196 -1.00 26.77 7.54
N GLY A 197 -0.97 27.23 6.29
CA GLY A 197 0.20 27.19 5.40
C GLY A 197 0.53 25.79 4.84
N TYR A 198 -0.41 24.84 4.87
CA TYR A 198 -0.19 23.55 4.23
C TYR A 198 -0.23 23.66 2.71
N GLN A 199 0.76 23.07 2.05
CA GLN A 199 0.74 22.89 0.60
C GLN A 199 0.00 21.60 0.26
N PHE A 200 -0.92 21.69 -0.69
CA PHE A 200 -1.69 20.55 -1.17
C PHE A 200 -2.01 20.69 -2.66
N HIS A 201 -2.42 19.59 -3.26
CA HIS A 201 -3.00 19.55 -4.62
C HIS A 201 -4.21 18.63 -4.63
N GLU A 202 -5.07 18.80 -5.63
CA GLU A 202 -6.27 18.00 -5.82
C GLU A 202 -5.93 16.57 -6.24
N GLY A 203 -6.85 15.62 -5.98
CA GLY A 203 -6.83 14.28 -6.53
C GLY A 203 -7.08 14.27 -8.04
N GLU A 204 -6.73 13.18 -8.70
CA GLU A 204 -6.89 13.03 -10.14
C GLU A 204 -8.32 12.66 -10.54
N TYR A 205 -9.05 11.94 -9.69
CA TYR A 205 -10.31 11.29 -10.03
C TYR A 205 -11.47 11.69 -9.11
N ILE A 206 -11.19 11.93 -7.83
CA ILE A 206 -12.22 12.16 -6.81
C ILE A 206 -12.15 13.61 -6.30
N PRO A 207 -13.23 14.41 -6.46
CA PRO A 207 -13.24 15.83 -6.05
C PRO A 207 -12.93 16.06 -4.56
N ASP A 208 -13.28 15.13 -3.69
CA ASP A 208 -13.02 15.23 -2.25
C ASP A 208 -11.62 14.71 -1.84
N CYS A 209 -10.81 14.29 -2.81
CA CYS A 209 -9.46 13.81 -2.59
C CYS A 209 -8.46 14.96 -2.70
N PHE A 210 -7.53 15.02 -1.73
CA PHE A 210 -6.39 15.95 -1.74
C PHE A 210 -5.12 15.23 -1.33
N TYR A 211 -4.00 15.69 -1.86
CA TYR A 211 -2.67 15.26 -1.46
C TYR A 211 -1.98 16.41 -0.71
N ILE A 212 -1.71 16.22 0.58
CA ILE A 212 -1.03 17.21 1.42
C ILE A 212 0.46 16.90 1.42
N ARG A 213 1.28 17.90 1.04
CA ARG A 213 2.73 17.74 0.87
C ARG A 213 3.48 17.72 2.19
N ASN A 214 4.50 16.86 2.25
CA ASN A 214 5.51 16.85 3.31
C ASN A 214 4.96 16.76 4.75
N ILE A 215 3.80 16.15 4.96
CA ILE A 215 3.27 15.92 6.31
C ILE A 215 3.86 14.64 6.88
N VAL A 216 4.46 14.77 8.05
CA VAL A 216 4.83 13.65 8.93
C VAL A 216 3.91 13.67 10.13
N GLY A 217 3.18 12.56 10.38
CA GLY A 217 2.25 12.48 11.52
C GLY A 217 0.93 13.20 11.26
N VAL A 218 0.25 12.87 10.15
CA VAL A 218 -1.08 13.43 9.83
C VAL A 218 -2.10 13.24 10.96
N ASP A 219 -1.94 12.19 11.75
CA ASP A 219 -2.74 11.89 12.93
C ASP A 219 -2.50 12.86 14.11
N GLU A 220 -1.43 13.64 14.09
CA GLU A 220 -1.18 14.72 15.05
C GLU A 220 -1.91 16.02 14.67
N LEU A 221 -2.45 16.11 13.44
CA LEU A 221 -3.19 17.30 13.01
C LEU A 221 -4.53 17.43 13.74
N ASP A 222 -4.85 18.63 14.19
CA ASP A 222 -6.15 18.92 14.78
C ASP A 222 -7.33 18.66 13.82
N LEU A 223 -7.14 18.88 12.52
CA LEU A 223 -8.12 18.59 11.49
C LEU A 223 -8.43 17.09 11.40
N PHE A 224 -7.41 16.24 11.54
CA PHE A 224 -7.59 14.79 11.58
C PHE A 224 -8.27 14.37 12.88
N GLN A 225 -7.81 14.88 14.04
CA GLN A 225 -8.37 14.53 15.35
C GLN A 225 -9.84 14.92 15.47
N LYS A 226 -10.22 16.08 14.90
CA LYS A 226 -11.62 16.53 14.80
C LYS A 226 -12.45 15.73 13.80
N GLY A 227 -11.82 14.87 13.01
CA GLY A 227 -12.47 14.06 12.01
C GLY A 227 -12.96 14.85 10.78
N LEU A 228 -12.38 16.02 10.49
CA LEU A 228 -12.72 16.81 9.29
C LEU A 228 -12.15 16.19 8.02
N LEU A 229 -11.12 15.39 8.16
CA LEU A 229 -10.50 14.62 7.08
C LEU A 229 -10.19 13.17 7.51
N ALA A 230 -10.12 12.28 6.53
CA ALA A 230 -9.66 10.91 6.67
C ALA A 230 -8.44 10.68 5.78
N VAL A 231 -7.47 9.88 6.25
CA VAL A 231 -6.39 9.38 5.39
C VAL A 231 -6.93 8.20 4.60
N GLN A 232 -7.00 8.35 3.30
CA GLN A 232 -7.52 7.32 2.40
C GLN A 232 -6.90 7.48 1.01
N GLY A 233 -6.50 6.37 0.37
CA GLY A 233 -6.01 6.39 -1.00
C GLY A 233 -7.13 6.62 -2.01
N GLU A 234 -6.86 7.33 -3.09
CA GLU A 234 -7.87 7.71 -4.08
C GLU A 234 -8.49 6.49 -4.78
N ALA A 235 -7.72 5.45 -5.08
CA ALA A 235 -8.24 4.18 -5.60
C ALA A 235 -9.29 3.54 -4.67
N SER A 236 -9.08 3.62 -3.36
CA SER A 236 -10.05 3.15 -2.35
C SER A 236 -11.33 4.00 -2.31
N MET A 237 -11.24 5.29 -2.66
CA MET A 237 -12.41 6.17 -2.79
C MET A 237 -13.22 5.82 -4.04
N ILE A 238 -12.56 5.53 -5.17
CA ILE A 238 -13.22 5.08 -6.41
C ILE A 238 -14.06 3.83 -6.17
N VAL A 239 -13.58 2.89 -5.37
CA VAL A 239 -14.34 1.69 -4.99
C VAL A 239 -15.62 2.04 -4.25
N ALA A 240 -15.57 2.98 -3.30
CA ALA A 240 -16.75 3.41 -2.53
C ALA A 240 -17.77 4.16 -3.42
N GLU A 241 -17.30 5.00 -4.35
CA GLU A 241 -18.17 5.68 -5.34
C GLU A 241 -18.87 4.66 -6.26
N ALA A 242 -18.14 3.64 -6.73
CA ALA A 242 -18.67 2.60 -7.61
C ALA A 242 -19.75 1.74 -6.94
N ALA A 243 -19.83 1.70 -5.61
CA ALA A 243 -20.93 1.05 -4.89
C ALA A 243 -22.27 1.73 -5.12
N GLN A 244 -22.28 3.02 -5.50
CA GLN A 244 -23.50 3.79 -5.77
C GLN A 244 -24.57 3.61 -4.69
N VAL A 245 -24.18 3.79 -3.44
CA VAL A 245 -25.11 3.76 -2.32
C VAL A 245 -26.11 4.90 -2.43
N ARG A 246 -27.38 4.63 -2.17
CA ARG A 246 -28.44 5.62 -2.14
C ARG A 246 -28.98 5.79 -0.72
N PRO A 247 -29.51 6.98 -0.38
CA PRO A 247 -30.11 7.21 0.93
C PRO A 247 -31.14 6.11 1.28
N GLY A 248 -31.09 5.65 2.53
CA GLY A 248 -32.02 4.65 3.06
C GLY A 248 -31.66 3.18 2.76
N GLN A 249 -30.67 2.89 1.91
CA GLN A 249 -30.26 1.53 1.60
C GLN A 249 -29.54 0.85 2.78
N ALA A 250 -29.65 -0.48 2.85
CA ALA A 250 -28.86 -1.32 3.75
C ALA A 250 -27.51 -1.67 3.07
N VAL A 251 -26.41 -1.39 3.75
CA VAL A 251 -25.04 -1.56 3.24
C VAL A 251 -24.24 -2.43 4.19
N LEU A 252 -23.50 -3.39 3.64
CA LEU A 252 -22.50 -4.20 4.34
C LEU A 252 -21.12 -3.91 3.78
N ASP A 253 -20.15 -3.66 4.66
CA ASP A 253 -18.72 -3.71 4.38
C ASP A 253 -18.15 -4.94 5.11
N ALA A 254 -17.84 -5.98 4.36
CA ALA A 254 -17.56 -7.31 4.91
C ALA A 254 -16.13 -7.51 5.43
N CYS A 255 -15.18 -6.64 5.01
CA CYS A 255 -13.79 -6.65 5.45
C CYS A 255 -13.34 -5.23 5.79
N ALA A 256 -14.05 -4.59 6.72
CA ALA A 256 -14.16 -3.15 6.82
C ALA A 256 -12.95 -2.43 7.44
N ALA A 257 -12.15 -3.11 8.31
CA ALA A 257 -11.09 -2.42 9.03
C ALA A 257 -9.97 -1.89 8.11
N PRO A 258 -9.49 -0.65 8.34
CA PRO A 258 -9.72 0.22 9.51
C PRO A 258 -10.93 1.18 9.39
N GLY A 259 -11.91 0.95 8.50
CA GLY A 259 -13.15 1.72 8.40
C GLY A 259 -13.15 2.87 7.37
N GLY A 260 -12.12 2.96 6.53
CA GLY A 260 -12.00 4.05 5.56
C GLY A 260 -13.10 4.04 4.49
N LYS A 261 -13.40 2.87 3.89
CA LYS A 261 -14.46 2.70 2.90
C LYS A 261 -15.82 2.82 3.54
N SER A 262 -16.05 2.19 4.70
CA SER A 262 -17.28 2.31 5.48
C SER A 262 -17.62 3.78 5.80
N ALA A 263 -16.62 4.56 6.25
CA ALA A 263 -16.79 5.99 6.52
C ALA A 263 -17.07 6.82 5.24
N TYR A 264 -16.62 6.37 4.08
CA TYR A 264 -16.98 6.99 2.82
C TYR A 264 -18.41 6.66 2.44
N LEU A 265 -18.80 5.38 2.53
CA LEU A 265 -20.16 4.92 2.24
C LEU A 265 -21.21 5.61 3.13
N ALA A 266 -20.86 5.89 4.39
CA ALA A 266 -21.74 6.62 5.33
C ALA A 266 -22.15 8.02 4.83
N GLN A 267 -21.34 8.67 3.99
CA GLN A 267 -21.65 9.99 3.43
C GLN A 267 -22.81 9.99 2.43
N PHE A 268 -23.21 8.81 1.94
CA PHE A 268 -24.38 8.64 1.06
C PHE A 268 -25.68 8.37 1.84
N ALA A 269 -25.67 8.57 3.16
CA ALA A 269 -26.81 8.41 4.06
C ALA A 269 -27.52 7.06 3.95
N PRO A 270 -26.81 5.91 4.09
CA PRO A 270 -27.46 4.62 4.15
C PRO A 270 -28.42 4.56 5.34
N GLY A 271 -29.53 3.82 5.21
CA GLY A 271 -30.45 3.57 6.32
C GLY A 271 -29.91 2.58 7.35
N ARG A 272 -29.00 1.71 6.93
CA ARG A 272 -28.27 0.76 7.78
C ARG A 272 -26.87 0.54 7.22
N LEU A 273 -25.84 0.67 8.05
CA LEU A 273 -24.46 0.34 7.71
C LEU A 273 -23.93 -0.70 8.70
N VAL A 274 -23.53 -1.87 8.18
CA VAL A 274 -22.89 -2.94 8.93
C VAL A 274 -21.45 -3.07 8.48
N CYS A 275 -20.52 -3.16 9.43
CA CYS A 275 -19.10 -3.30 9.20
C CYS A 275 -18.58 -4.56 9.88
N MET A 276 -18.02 -5.49 9.12
CA MET A 276 -17.45 -6.74 9.65
C MET A 276 -15.93 -6.74 9.58
N GLU A 277 -15.31 -7.31 10.58
CA GLU A 277 -13.85 -7.52 10.64
C GLU A 277 -13.56 -8.81 11.40
N LEU A 278 -12.62 -9.60 10.89
CA LEU A 278 -12.23 -10.88 11.47
C LEU A 278 -11.57 -10.74 12.84
N HIS A 279 -10.70 -9.75 13.00
CA HIS A 279 -9.84 -9.59 14.17
C HIS A 279 -10.37 -8.51 15.13
N GLU A 280 -10.59 -8.87 16.39
CA GLU A 280 -11.13 -7.98 17.42
C GLU A 280 -10.34 -6.66 17.57
N HIS A 281 -9.00 -6.74 17.62
CA HIS A 281 -8.16 -5.53 17.75
C HIS A 281 -8.29 -4.58 16.55
N ARG A 282 -8.54 -5.11 15.33
CA ARG A 282 -8.80 -4.30 14.14
C ARG A 282 -10.22 -3.75 14.13
N ALA A 283 -11.18 -4.51 14.65
CA ALA A 283 -12.56 -4.05 14.83
C ALA A 283 -12.64 -2.87 15.83
N LEU A 284 -11.90 -2.93 16.93
CA LEU A 284 -11.79 -1.80 17.88
C LEU A 284 -11.19 -0.56 17.20
N LEU A 285 -10.10 -0.70 16.46
CA LEU A 285 -9.50 0.40 15.68
C LEU A 285 -10.50 0.99 14.66
N MET A 286 -11.28 0.14 14.01
CA MET A 286 -12.34 0.56 13.09
C MET A 286 -13.41 1.38 13.81
N GLN A 287 -13.89 0.92 14.96
CA GLN A 287 -14.88 1.64 15.78
C GLN A 287 -14.38 3.03 16.21
N GLU A 288 -13.12 3.12 16.66
CA GLU A 288 -12.48 4.40 17.00
C GLU A 288 -12.43 5.35 15.80
N ASN A 289 -12.03 4.87 14.63
CA ASN A 289 -12.00 5.65 13.41
C ASN A 289 -13.37 6.12 12.96
N LEU A 290 -14.37 5.25 12.96
CA LEU A 290 -15.75 5.59 12.61
C LEU A 290 -16.33 6.63 13.58
N SER A 291 -16.14 6.44 14.88
CA SER A 291 -16.56 7.39 15.91
C SER A 291 -15.91 8.78 15.72
N ARG A 292 -14.58 8.81 15.50
CA ARG A 292 -13.84 10.05 15.21
C ARG A 292 -14.41 10.78 13.99
N LEU A 293 -14.81 10.05 12.96
CA LEU A 293 -15.39 10.57 11.72
C LEU A 293 -16.88 10.93 11.86
N GLY A 294 -17.55 10.58 12.97
CA GLY A 294 -18.95 10.83 13.19
C GLY A 294 -19.87 9.88 12.42
N VAL A 295 -19.41 8.65 12.21
CA VAL A 295 -20.16 7.60 11.51
C VAL A 295 -20.82 6.68 12.50
N GLU A 296 -22.13 6.48 12.37
CA GLU A 296 -22.90 5.46 13.06
C GLU A 296 -22.93 4.19 12.19
N ALA A 297 -22.43 3.07 12.72
CA ALA A 297 -22.41 1.79 12.06
C ALA A 297 -22.49 0.64 13.06
N GLU A 298 -23.11 -0.45 12.65
CA GLU A 298 -23.13 -1.72 13.40
C GLU A 298 -21.81 -2.47 13.12
N CYS A 299 -20.88 -2.46 14.10
CA CYS A 299 -19.59 -3.13 13.97
C CYS A 299 -19.64 -4.54 14.57
N ARG A 300 -19.22 -5.54 13.79
CA ARG A 300 -19.22 -6.95 14.20
C ARG A 300 -17.85 -7.59 14.00
N VAL A 301 -17.40 -8.36 14.98
CA VAL A 301 -16.27 -9.28 14.79
C VAL A 301 -16.84 -10.55 14.16
N TRP A 302 -16.51 -10.77 12.88
CA TRP A 302 -17.04 -11.90 12.12
C TRP A 302 -16.07 -12.34 11.02
N ASP A 303 -16.03 -13.64 10.78
CA ASP A 303 -15.32 -14.23 9.65
C ASP A 303 -16.22 -14.18 8.40
N ALA A 304 -15.90 -13.27 7.48
CA ALA A 304 -16.69 -13.03 6.27
C ALA A 304 -16.74 -14.25 5.31
N SER A 305 -15.89 -15.27 5.52
CA SER A 305 -15.96 -16.55 4.78
C SER A 305 -17.07 -17.48 5.28
N LYS A 306 -17.69 -17.13 6.40
CA LYS A 306 -18.78 -17.91 7.01
C LYS A 306 -20.11 -17.19 6.86
N ILE A 307 -21.17 -17.99 6.64
CA ILE A 307 -22.52 -17.46 6.47
C ILE A 307 -23.10 -17.08 7.84
N LEU A 308 -23.67 -15.87 7.91
CA LEU A 308 -24.45 -15.37 9.03
C LEU A 308 -25.93 -15.36 8.59
N GLU A 309 -26.67 -16.36 8.99
CA GLU A 309 -28.02 -16.67 8.45
C GLU A 309 -29.00 -15.50 8.57
N GLU A 310 -28.94 -14.74 9.66
CA GLU A 310 -29.80 -13.58 9.85
C GLU A 310 -29.51 -12.39 8.90
N GLN A 311 -28.44 -12.47 8.11
CA GLN A 311 -28.05 -11.45 7.13
C GLN A 311 -28.37 -11.86 5.68
N ILE A 312 -28.90 -13.08 5.44
CA ILE A 312 -29.24 -13.54 4.09
C ILE A 312 -30.27 -12.58 3.46
N GLU A 313 -29.98 -12.14 2.22
CA GLU A 313 -30.80 -11.19 1.44
C GLU A 313 -31.15 -9.90 2.21
N ALA A 314 -30.26 -9.44 3.10
CA ALA A 314 -30.52 -8.27 3.95
C ALA A 314 -29.99 -6.95 3.39
N PHE A 315 -29.09 -6.97 2.39
CA PHE A 315 -28.38 -5.76 1.96
C PHE A 315 -28.61 -5.41 0.49
N ASP A 316 -28.78 -4.12 0.23
CA ASP A 316 -28.85 -3.54 -1.11
C ASP A 316 -27.46 -3.42 -1.75
N ARG A 317 -26.43 -3.25 -0.92
CA ARG A 317 -25.01 -3.15 -1.29
C ARG A 317 -24.16 -3.97 -0.35
N VAL A 318 -23.32 -4.82 -0.90
CA VAL A 318 -22.32 -5.59 -0.16
C VAL A 318 -20.95 -5.27 -0.73
N LEU A 319 -20.10 -4.65 0.04
CA LEU A 319 -18.71 -4.36 -0.30
C LEU A 319 -17.80 -5.42 0.32
N ILE A 320 -16.92 -5.96 -0.51
CA ILE A 320 -15.82 -6.85 -0.12
C ILE A 320 -14.51 -6.17 -0.53
N ASP A 321 -13.87 -5.46 0.41
CA ASP A 321 -12.46 -5.05 0.23
C ASP A 321 -11.59 -6.18 0.74
N ALA A 322 -11.34 -7.15 -0.13
CA ALA A 322 -10.85 -8.46 0.26
C ALA A 322 -9.41 -8.41 0.81
N PRO A 323 -9.09 -9.24 1.82
CA PRO A 323 -7.69 -9.45 2.22
C PRO A 323 -6.91 -9.97 1.02
N CYS A 324 -5.78 -9.32 0.68
CA CYS A 324 -5.05 -9.59 -0.55
C CYS A 324 -3.53 -9.44 -0.37
N SER A 325 -2.78 -9.83 -1.40
CA SER A 325 -1.31 -9.75 -1.42
C SER A 325 -0.76 -8.31 -1.38
N ALA A 326 -1.59 -7.30 -1.66
CA ALA A 326 -1.23 -5.88 -1.69
C ALA A 326 -0.12 -5.52 -2.71
N LEU A 327 0.03 -6.30 -3.80
CA LEU A 327 1.05 -6.05 -4.83
C LEU A 327 0.88 -4.71 -5.55
N GLY A 328 -0.30 -4.11 -5.54
CA GLY A 328 -0.56 -2.78 -6.08
C GLY A 328 0.02 -1.62 -5.25
N LEU A 329 0.53 -1.91 -4.04
CA LEU A 329 1.05 -0.91 -3.11
C LEU A 329 2.58 -0.94 -2.97
N LEU A 330 3.29 -1.81 -3.70
CA LEU A 330 4.72 -2.06 -3.52
C LEU A 330 5.58 -0.81 -3.75
N TYR A 331 5.14 0.11 -4.62
CA TYR A 331 5.85 1.34 -4.93
C TYR A 331 5.93 2.31 -3.74
N ARG A 332 4.99 2.22 -2.78
CA ARG A 332 4.96 3.07 -1.57
C ARG A 332 5.15 2.31 -0.25
N LYS A 333 5.14 0.98 -0.29
CA LYS A 333 5.39 0.09 0.84
C LYS A 333 6.52 -0.89 0.48
N PRO A 334 7.76 -0.40 0.36
CA PRO A 334 8.87 -1.21 -0.13
C PRO A 334 9.23 -2.38 0.80
N ASP A 335 8.87 -2.30 2.08
CA ASP A 335 9.04 -3.36 3.07
C ASP A 335 8.30 -4.65 2.69
N ILE A 336 7.08 -4.54 2.12
CA ILE A 336 6.30 -5.73 1.76
C ILE A 336 6.81 -6.47 0.52
N LYS A 337 7.67 -5.87 -0.32
CA LYS A 337 8.29 -6.54 -1.47
C LYS A 337 8.99 -7.85 -1.06
N TYR A 338 9.63 -7.84 0.10
CA TYR A 338 10.54 -8.90 0.53
C TYR A 338 9.91 -9.89 1.52
N THR A 339 8.65 -9.67 1.89
CA THR A 339 7.88 -10.55 2.78
C THR A 339 6.85 -11.39 2.06
N LYS A 340 6.64 -11.15 0.76
CA LYS A 340 5.65 -11.86 -0.06
C LYS A 340 6.25 -13.06 -0.76
N HIS A 341 5.48 -14.15 -0.81
CA HIS A 341 5.83 -15.40 -1.47
C HIS A 341 4.74 -15.81 -2.47
N PRO A 342 5.10 -16.49 -3.57
CA PRO A 342 4.12 -16.90 -4.59
C PRO A 342 2.96 -17.76 -4.04
N GLU A 343 3.25 -18.62 -3.07
CA GLU A 343 2.28 -19.53 -2.46
C GLU A 343 1.17 -18.80 -1.69
N GLU A 344 1.49 -17.63 -1.11
CA GLU A 344 0.50 -16.80 -0.41
C GLU A 344 -0.60 -16.28 -1.32
N ILE A 345 -0.29 -16.04 -2.60
CA ILE A 345 -1.26 -15.53 -3.59
C ILE A 345 -2.37 -16.52 -3.79
N GLN A 346 -2.02 -17.80 -3.96
CA GLN A 346 -3.02 -18.85 -4.16
C GLN A 346 -3.91 -19.03 -2.92
N MET A 347 -3.32 -19.06 -1.73
CA MET A 347 -4.05 -19.16 -0.46
C MET A 347 -5.02 -17.98 -0.26
N LEU A 348 -4.58 -16.77 -0.63
CA LEU A 348 -5.43 -15.58 -0.57
C LEU A 348 -6.57 -15.64 -1.57
N ALA A 349 -6.32 -16.09 -2.80
CA ALA A 349 -7.36 -16.27 -3.82
C ALA A 349 -8.45 -17.26 -3.36
N GLU A 350 -8.07 -18.37 -2.72
CA GLU A 350 -9.02 -19.33 -2.15
C GLU A 350 -9.84 -18.73 -1.00
N THR A 351 -9.20 -17.97 -0.10
CA THR A 351 -9.88 -17.24 0.97
C THR A 351 -10.88 -16.22 0.42
N GLN A 352 -10.48 -15.50 -0.62
CA GLN A 352 -11.32 -14.50 -1.29
C GLN A 352 -12.54 -15.16 -1.96
N ARG A 353 -12.40 -16.36 -2.56
CA ARG A 353 -13.53 -17.14 -3.11
C ARG A 353 -14.52 -17.55 -2.03
N ALA A 354 -14.03 -17.97 -0.87
CA ALA A 354 -14.88 -18.31 0.27
C ALA A 354 -15.66 -17.08 0.76
N ILE A 355 -15.02 -15.92 0.87
CA ILE A 355 -15.66 -14.64 1.23
C ILE A 355 -16.70 -14.23 0.19
N LEU A 356 -16.36 -14.29 -1.10
CA LEU A 356 -17.28 -14.00 -2.20
C LEU A 356 -18.53 -14.85 -2.13
N SER A 357 -18.38 -16.17 -1.91
CA SER A 357 -19.48 -17.13 -1.84
C SER A 357 -20.42 -16.87 -0.65
N ALA A 358 -19.86 -16.58 0.51
CA ALA A 358 -20.65 -16.27 1.70
C ALA A 358 -21.37 -14.93 1.57
N CYS A 359 -20.65 -13.87 1.16
CA CYS A 359 -21.20 -12.53 1.06
C CYS A 359 -22.22 -12.37 -0.07
N ALA A 360 -22.15 -13.17 -1.13
CA ALA A 360 -23.15 -13.19 -2.20
C ALA A 360 -24.56 -13.50 -1.69
N GLN A 361 -24.67 -14.30 -0.62
CA GLN A 361 -25.97 -14.66 -0.04
C GLN A 361 -26.64 -13.49 0.69
N TYR A 362 -25.85 -12.51 1.13
CA TYR A 362 -26.36 -11.32 1.81
C TYR A 362 -26.97 -10.28 0.87
N VAL A 363 -26.69 -10.39 -0.43
CA VAL A 363 -27.18 -9.44 -1.44
C VAL A 363 -28.66 -9.72 -1.74
N LYS A 364 -29.51 -8.70 -1.62
CA LYS A 364 -30.92 -8.77 -2.04
C LYS A 364 -31.04 -9.03 -3.55
N PRO A 365 -32.14 -9.63 -4.06
CA PRO A 365 -32.48 -9.56 -5.48
C PRO A 365 -32.48 -8.09 -5.98
N GLY A 366 -31.77 -7.81 -7.07
CA GLY A 366 -31.53 -6.43 -7.58
C GLY A 366 -30.51 -5.62 -6.78
N GLY A 367 -29.88 -6.20 -5.77
CA GLY A 367 -28.77 -5.61 -5.04
C GLY A 367 -27.43 -5.82 -5.74
N ARG A 368 -26.36 -5.17 -5.24
CA ARG A 368 -25.03 -5.24 -5.81
C ARG A 368 -23.99 -5.77 -4.85
N LEU A 369 -23.10 -6.59 -5.40
CA LEU A 369 -21.87 -7.06 -4.77
C LEU A 369 -20.68 -6.30 -5.39
N ILE A 370 -19.92 -5.62 -4.56
CA ILE A 370 -18.74 -4.86 -4.97
C ILE A 370 -17.51 -5.60 -4.44
N TYR A 371 -16.66 -6.05 -5.33
CA TYR A 371 -15.41 -6.72 -4.98
C TYR A 371 -14.23 -5.84 -5.31
N SER A 372 -13.32 -5.67 -4.35
CA SER A 372 -12.10 -4.90 -4.54
C SER A 372 -10.90 -5.53 -3.85
N THR A 373 -9.72 -5.28 -4.40
CA THR A 373 -8.42 -5.64 -3.83
C THR A 373 -7.40 -4.54 -4.09
N CYS A 374 -6.41 -4.40 -3.23
CA CYS A 374 -5.25 -3.54 -3.47
C CYS A 374 -4.08 -4.31 -4.13
N THR A 375 -4.39 -5.29 -4.98
CA THR A 375 -3.40 -6.08 -5.71
C THR A 375 -3.58 -5.98 -7.22
N ILE A 376 -2.54 -6.42 -7.95
CA ILE A 376 -2.53 -6.53 -9.42
C ILE A 376 -2.36 -8.00 -9.86
N SER A 377 -2.64 -8.94 -8.95
CA SER A 377 -2.59 -10.38 -9.21
C SER A 377 -3.85 -10.84 -9.96
N GLN A 378 -3.69 -11.49 -11.09
CA GLN A 378 -4.81 -12.03 -11.86
C GLN A 378 -5.58 -13.10 -11.11
N GLU A 379 -4.90 -13.93 -10.30
CA GLU A 379 -5.50 -14.99 -9.48
C GLU A 379 -6.46 -14.44 -8.45
N GLU A 380 -6.09 -13.31 -7.83
CA GLU A 380 -6.89 -12.65 -6.80
C GLU A 380 -7.99 -11.77 -7.41
N ASN A 381 -7.88 -11.39 -8.68
CA ASN A 381 -8.73 -10.42 -9.37
C ASN A 381 -9.63 -11.09 -10.41
N ASP A 382 -9.24 -11.07 -11.70
CA ASP A 382 -10.05 -11.55 -12.81
C ASP A 382 -10.45 -13.02 -12.66
N GLN A 383 -9.51 -13.90 -12.29
CA GLN A 383 -9.79 -15.33 -12.12
C GLN A 383 -10.79 -15.61 -10.99
N ASN A 384 -10.79 -14.80 -9.93
CA ASN A 384 -11.77 -14.94 -8.86
C ASN A 384 -13.17 -14.50 -9.30
N ILE A 385 -13.26 -13.43 -10.11
CA ILE A 385 -14.56 -12.98 -10.63
C ILE A 385 -15.09 -13.95 -11.68
N ASP A 386 -14.23 -14.50 -12.56
CA ASP A 386 -14.63 -15.54 -13.52
C ASP A 386 -15.17 -16.77 -12.79
N TRP A 387 -14.40 -17.28 -11.84
CA TRP A 387 -14.83 -18.40 -11.00
C TRP A 387 -16.16 -18.12 -10.29
N PHE A 388 -16.32 -16.91 -9.72
CA PHE A 388 -17.55 -16.53 -9.02
C PHE A 388 -18.77 -16.57 -9.94
N LEU A 389 -18.67 -16.00 -11.14
CA LEU A 389 -19.77 -15.94 -12.11
C LEU A 389 -20.13 -17.33 -12.66
N GLU A 390 -19.16 -18.22 -12.80
CA GLU A 390 -19.42 -19.62 -13.19
C GLU A 390 -20.26 -20.37 -12.14
N HIS A 391 -20.05 -20.07 -10.84
CA HIS A 391 -20.70 -20.76 -9.74
C HIS A 391 -21.96 -20.04 -9.22
N ASN A 392 -22.20 -18.78 -9.63
CA ASN A 392 -23.31 -17.95 -9.15
C ASN A 392 -24.04 -17.31 -10.33
N ARG A 393 -24.78 -18.13 -11.11
CA ARG A 393 -25.46 -17.73 -12.34
C ARG A 393 -26.50 -16.62 -12.19
N GLN A 394 -26.97 -16.36 -10.96
CA GLN A 394 -27.87 -15.26 -10.63
C GLN A 394 -27.17 -13.90 -10.53
N PHE A 395 -25.85 -13.83 -10.71
CA PHE A 395 -25.11 -12.58 -10.77
C PHE A 395 -24.60 -12.29 -12.17
N PHE A 396 -24.58 -11.02 -12.53
CA PHE A 396 -24.01 -10.53 -13.78
C PHE A 396 -23.18 -9.26 -13.56
N GLN A 397 -22.26 -8.96 -14.46
CA GLN A 397 -21.39 -7.79 -14.38
C GLN A 397 -22.14 -6.52 -14.75
N VAL A 398 -21.94 -5.46 -13.97
CA VAL A 398 -22.48 -4.12 -14.24
C VAL A 398 -21.51 -3.35 -15.12
N ASN A 399 -22.03 -2.57 -16.08
CA ASN A 399 -21.19 -1.67 -16.86
C ASN A 399 -20.58 -0.57 -15.96
N LEU A 400 -19.31 -0.69 -15.66
CA LEU A 400 -18.59 0.27 -14.80
C LEU A 400 -18.43 1.65 -15.42
N ALA A 401 -18.45 1.79 -16.74
CA ALA A 401 -18.30 3.10 -17.37
C ALA A 401 -19.35 4.12 -16.89
N ALA A 402 -20.54 3.65 -16.48
CA ALA A 402 -21.60 4.51 -15.96
C ALA A 402 -21.37 5.02 -14.51
N VAL A 403 -20.39 4.46 -13.79
CA VAL A 403 -20.18 4.73 -12.36
C VAL A 403 -18.76 5.17 -12.02
N LEU A 404 -17.86 5.14 -13.00
CA LEU A 404 -16.48 5.56 -12.84
C LEU A 404 -16.28 7.04 -13.18
N PRO A 405 -15.26 7.69 -12.62
CA PRO A 405 -14.77 8.97 -13.12
C PRO A 405 -14.48 8.91 -14.63
N GLU A 406 -14.78 9.97 -15.37
CA GLU A 406 -14.70 10.04 -16.84
C GLU A 406 -13.35 9.52 -17.38
N ARG A 407 -12.24 9.91 -16.75
CA ARG A 407 -10.89 9.50 -17.15
C ARG A 407 -10.62 7.99 -17.04
N LEU A 408 -11.44 7.27 -16.28
CA LEU A 408 -11.32 5.83 -16.09
C LEU A 408 -12.33 5.01 -16.88
N MET A 409 -13.33 5.65 -17.52
CA MET A 409 -14.38 4.94 -18.25
C MET A 409 -13.82 4.06 -19.37
N SER A 410 -12.82 4.54 -20.11
CA SER A 410 -12.16 3.77 -21.18
C SER A 410 -11.27 2.62 -20.67
N ARG A 411 -10.97 2.61 -19.40
CA ARG A 411 -10.16 1.57 -18.73
C ARG A 411 -11.01 0.40 -18.23
N ALA A 412 -12.31 0.60 -18.07
CA ALA A 412 -13.23 -0.45 -17.65
C ALA A 412 -13.40 -1.48 -18.77
N ARG A 413 -13.28 -2.75 -18.41
CA ARG A 413 -13.49 -3.91 -19.30
C ARG A 413 -14.50 -4.84 -18.66
N GLU A 414 -15.60 -5.13 -19.37
CA GLU A 414 -16.57 -6.14 -18.93
C GLU A 414 -16.98 -6.02 -17.44
N GLY A 415 -17.25 -4.79 -16.97
CA GLY A 415 -17.65 -4.58 -15.57
C GLY A 415 -16.51 -4.66 -14.55
N ARG A 416 -15.25 -4.62 -15.00
CA ARG A 416 -14.04 -4.66 -14.17
C ARG A 416 -13.12 -3.49 -14.47
N LEU A 417 -12.33 -3.10 -13.47
CA LEU A 417 -11.29 -2.10 -13.59
C LEU A 417 -10.02 -2.57 -12.86
N GLN A 418 -8.91 -2.65 -13.57
CA GLN A 418 -7.59 -2.80 -12.99
C GLN A 418 -6.82 -1.49 -13.09
N LEU A 419 -6.45 -0.91 -11.95
CA LEU A 419 -5.60 0.27 -11.85
C LEU A 419 -4.14 -0.16 -11.66
N PHE A 420 -3.23 0.56 -12.33
CA PHE A 420 -1.78 0.36 -12.22
C PHE A 420 -1.10 1.67 -11.85
N PRO A 421 -0.19 1.69 -10.85
CA PRO A 421 0.41 2.94 -10.38
C PRO A 421 1.07 3.78 -11.48
N HIS A 422 1.79 3.15 -12.41
CA HIS A 422 2.52 3.84 -13.49
C HIS A 422 1.62 4.39 -14.60
N LEU A 423 0.39 3.87 -14.75
CA LEU A 423 -0.58 4.35 -15.74
C LEU A 423 -1.55 5.36 -15.15
N ASP A 424 -1.96 5.14 -13.91
CA ASP A 424 -3.07 5.87 -13.31
C ASP A 424 -2.63 6.88 -12.23
N GLY A 425 -1.33 6.90 -11.86
CA GLY A 425 -0.79 7.84 -10.86
C GLY A 425 -1.25 7.60 -9.42
N ILE A 426 -2.06 6.57 -9.19
CA ILE A 426 -2.63 6.18 -7.90
C ILE A 426 -2.31 4.72 -7.58
N ASP A 427 -2.76 4.21 -6.41
CA ASP A 427 -2.53 2.83 -6.00
C ASP A 427 -3.03 1.82 -7.05
N GLY A 428 -2.28 0.72 -7.22
CA GLY A 428 -2.75 -0.43 -7.98
C GLY A 428 -3.92 -1.08 -7.25
N PHE A 429 -5.08 -1.12 -7.91
CA PHE A 429 -6.33 -1.60 -7.34
C PHE A 429 -7.15 -2.35 -8.36
N PHE A 430 -7.91 -3.31 -7.91
CA PHE A 430 -8.92 -3.98 -8.72
C PHE A 430 -10.31 -3.68 -8.18
N LEU A 431 -11.27 -3.56 -9.08
CA LEU A 431 -12.68 -3.34 -8.79
C LEU A 431 -13.54 -4.13 -9.77
N ALA A 432 -14.50 -4.87 -9.23
CA ALA A 432 -15.61 -5.45 -9.99
C ALA A 432 -16.94 -5.15 -9.30
N VAL A 433 -17.98 -4.84 -10.08
CA VAL A 433 -19.33 -4.64 -9.58
C VAL A 433 -20.27 -5.64 -10.25
N LEU A 434 -20.91 -6.42 -9.43
CA LEU A 434 -21.84 -7.48 -9.81
C LEU A 434 -23.24 -7.13 -9.31
N GLU A 435 -24.27 -7.39 -10.10
CA GLU A 435 -25.66 -7.19 -9.70
C GLU A 435 -26.37 -8.56 -9.67
N ARG A 436 -27.14 -8.79 -8.61
CA ARG A 436 -27.97 -9.98 -8.49
C ARG A 436 -29.27 -9.77 -9.26
N GLU A 437 -29.68 -10.76 -10.05
CA GLU A 437 -30.93 -10.73 -10.78
C GLU A 437 -32.12 -10.41 -9.87
N LYS A 438 -33.08 -9.66 -10.39
CA LYS A 438 -34.36 -9.44 -9.73
C LYS A 438 -35.20 -10.71 -9.85
N ARG A 439 -35.77 -11.15 -8.74
CA ARG A 439 -36.78 -12.22 -8.78
C ARG A 439 -38.04 -11.74 -9.47
#